data_4d169aea9d3741847c5a99949579d0f1
#
_entry.id   4d169aea9d3741847c5a99949579d0f1
#
_cell.length_a   1.000
_cell.length_b   1.000
_cell.length_c   1.000
_cell.angle_alpha   90.00
_cell.angle_beta   90.00
_cell.angle_gamma   90.00
#
_symmetry.space_group_name_H-M   'P 1'
#
loop_
_entity.id
_entity.type
_entity.pdbx_description
1 polymer ?
#
loop_
_entity_poly.entity_id
_entity_poly.type
_entity_poly.pdbx_seq_one_letter_code
_entity_poly.pdbx_strand_id
1 'polypeptide(L)'
;MEGSQPTARMCAVPESPVAVPGSPVRGPRLRSPFARAAVPVLGGIVVIGLIFLGTWLVAMFISRGGADSTERLAPATFSAGSAEARAESIAEDGPILFPGLETTSGERTLVLDHEGDDPLQGWHLYWAYPKDRDPSCHVRQIEGTKTFIDCEDREVLVTELALPPRGVFPEIEDESITIDLRGAMQPSS
;
A
#
# COMPACT_ATOMS: atom_id res chain seq x y z
N MET A 1 17.53 32.95 65.85
CA MET A 1 16.69 32.17 66.81
C MET A 1 16.74 30.76 66.29
N GLU A 2 17.71 30.03 66.78
CA GLU A 2 17.61 29.07 67.92
C GLU A 2 16.68 27.93 67.50
N GLY A 3 17.07 26.76 67.39
CA GLY A 3 18.06 25.94 68.06
C GLY A 3 17.48 24.55 68.05
N SER A 4 18.27 23.66 68.06
CA SER A 4 18.44 22.46 68.90
C SER A 4 18.43 21.16 68.13
N GLN A 5 19.62 20.61 67.99
CA GLN A 5 19.85 19.19 68.19
C GLN A 5 19.57 18.83 69.67
N PRO A 6 19.18 17.60 69.96
CA PRO A 6 20.18 16.59 70.27
C PRO A 6 19.72 15.16 69.95
N THR A 7 20.48 14.25 69.92
CA THR A 7 21.22 13.30 70.76
C THR A 7 21.23 11.92 70.14
N ALA A 8 22.39 11.39 70.08
CA ALA A 8 22.72 10.00 69.81
C ALA A 8 22.06 9.04 70.77
N ARG A 9 21.62 7.90 70.30
CA ARG A 9 21.58 6.65 71.08
C ARG A 9 22.23 5.53 70.25
N MET A 10 23.39 5.23 70.77
CA MET A 10 24.08 3.96 70.57
C MET A 10 23.33 2.89 71.39
N CYS A 11 22.94 1.81 70.73
CA CYS A 11 22.69 0.52 71.41
C CYS A 11 22.80 -0.60 70.38
N ALA A 12 23.82 -1.34 70.59
CA ALA A 12 23.87 -2.76 70.85
C ALA A 12 23.78 -3.69 69.63
N VAL A 13 24.89 -4.28 69.42
CA VAL A 13 25.10 -5.53 68.65
C VAL A 13 24.51 -6.67 69.48
N PRO A 14 23.77 -7.56 68.91
CA PRO A 14 23.79 -8.96 69.38
C PRO A 14 24.30 -9.87 68.23
N GLU A 15 25.22 -10.62 68.62
CA GLU A 15 25.73 -11.92 68.25
C GLU A 15 25.01 -12.75 67.20
N SER A 16 25.87 -13.32 66.35
CA SER A 16 25.59 -14.37 65.40
C SER A 16 24.99 -15.64 66.00
N PRO A 17 24.15 -16.34 65.29
CA PRO A 17 24.08 -17.78 65.41
C PRO A 17 24.50 -18.51 64.14
N VAL A 18 25.48 -19.37 64.33
CA VAL A 18 25.65 -20.74 63.89
C VAL A 18 25.33 -21.03 62.42
N ALA A 19 26.42 -21.26 61.70
CA ALA A 19 26.44 -21.92 60.38
C ALA A 19 25.84 -23.34 60.46
N VAL A 20 24.81 -23.54 59.64
CA VAL A 20 24.34 -24.86 59.24
C VAL A 20 25.11 -25.23 57.95
N PRO A 21 25.80 -26.39 57.89
CA PRO A 21 26.45 -26.82 56.68
C PRO A 21 25.42 -27.34 55.67
N GLY A 22 24.98 -26.44 54.79
CA GLY A 22 24.21 -26.81 53.61
C GLY A 22 25.06 -27.60 52.62
N SER A 23 24.65 -28.76 52.31
CA SER A 23 25.28 -29.68 51.30
C SER A 23 25.59 -28.98 50.01
N PRO A 24 26.76 -29.12 49.40
CA PRO A 24 27.10 -28.56 48.11
C PRO A 24 26.30 -29.26 47.02
N VAL A 25 25.33 -28.53 46.43
CA VAL A 25 24.71 -28.95 45.21
C VAL A 25 25.82 -28.94 44.13
N ARG A 26 26.29 -30.15 43.77
CA ARG A 26 27.22 -30.35 42.64
C ARG A 26 26.56 -30.03 41.35
N GLY A 27 26.60 -28.75 40.93
CA GLY A 27 26.36 -28.36 39.56
C GLY A 27 27.46 -28.98 38.62
N PRO A 28 27.11 -29.32 37.41
CA PRO A 28 28.07 -29.85 36.44
C PRO A 28 29.21 -28.85 36.22
N ARG A 29 30.41 -29.22 36.71
CA ARG A 29 31.61 -28.41 36.53
C ARG A 29 32.09 -28.56 35.06
N LEU A 30 31.74 -27.56 34.23
CA LEU A 30 32.39 -27.39 32.94
C LEU A 30 33.88 -27.06 33.19
N ARG A 31 34.73 -28.03 33.00
CA ARG A 31 36.16 -28.06 33.40
C ARG A 31 37.09 -27.29 32.46
N SER A 32 36.61 -26.62 31.40
CA SER A 32 37.47 -25.84 30.53
C SER A 32 37.01 -24.36 30.42
N PRO A 33 37.94 -23.40 30.42
CA PRO A 33 37.61 -22.00 30.22
C PRO A 33 36.96 -21.75 28.83
N PHE A 34 37.26 -22.58 27.84
CA PHE A 34 36.62 -22.55 26.52
C PHE A 34 35.12 -22.88 26.56
N ALA A 35 34.71 -23.85 27.39
CA ALA A 35 33.31 -24.22 27.49
C ALA A 35 32.45 -23.11 28.11
N ARG A 36 33.01 -22.23 28.99
CA ARG A 36 32.30 -21.08 29.56
C ARG A 36 32.12 -19.97 28.58
N ALA A 37 33.03 -19.79 27.63
CA ALA A 37 32.92 -18.78 26.59
C ALA A 37 32.05 -19.25 25.41
N ALA A 38 32.04 -20.56 25.11
CA ALA A 38 31.30 -21.14 23.99
C ALA A 38 29.78 -21.10 24.19
N VAL A 39 29.30 -21.26 25.42
CA VAL A 39 27.85 -21.29 25.72
C VAL A 39 27.14 -20.00 25.35
N PRO A 40 27.60 -18.79 25.76
CA PRO A 40 26.92 -17.53 25.37
C PRO A 40 27.03 -17.25 23.87
N VAL A 41 28.16 -17.64 23.23
CA VAL A 41 28.32 -17.42 21.78
C VAL A 41 27.38 -18.33 20.98
N LEU A 42 27.28 -19.62 21.34
CA LEU A 42 26.33 -20.53 20.71
C LEU A 42 24.88 -20.09 20.94
N GLY A 43 24.56 -19.63 22.16
CA GLY A 43 23.25 -19.05 22.46
C GLY A 43 22.91 -17.86 21.58
N GLY A 44 23.87 -16.95 21.39
CA GLY A 44 23.71 -15.79 20.51
C GLY A 44 23.48 -16.17 19.04
N ILE A 45 24.24 -17.14 18.53
CA ILE A 45 24.08 -17.65 17.15
C ILE A 45 22.69 -18.29 16.95
N VAL A 46 22.21 -19.06 17.92
CA VAL A 46 20.88 -19.66 17.87
C VAL A 46 19.78 -18.60 17.84
N VAL A 47 19.88 -17.59 18.69
CA VAL A 47 18.89 -16.49 18.72
C VAL A 47 18.88 -15.73 17.37
N ILE A 48 20.06 -15.39 16.84
CA ILE A 48 20.16 -14.72 15.54
C ILE A 48 19.56 -15.62 14.43
N GLY A 49 19.88 -16.90 14.44
CA GLY A 49 19.34 -17.88 13.49
C GLY A 49 17.82 -17.97 13.54
N LEU A 50 17.22 -17.93 14.74
CA LEU A 50 15.77 -17.94 14.92
C LEU A 50 15.11 -16.65 14.41
N ILE A 51 15.77 -15.49 14.60
CA ILE A 51 15.27 -14.22 14.06
C ILE A 51 15.28 -14.27 12.52
N PHE A 52 16.39 -14.69 11.91
CA PHE A 52 16.47 -14.82 10.46
C PHE A 52 15.45 -15.81 9.91
N LEU A 53 15.29 -16.97 10.55
CA LEU A 53 14.28 -17.96 10.17
C LEU A 53 12.87 -17.42 10.28
N GLY A 54 12.55 -16.72 11.36
CA GLY A 54 11.27 -16.08 11.56
C GLY A 54 10.97 -15.02 10.50
N THR A 55 11.94 -14.14 10.23
CA THR A 55 11.81 -13.12 9.18
C THR A 55 11.63 -13.75 7.80
N TRP A 56 12.39 -14.81 7.50
CA TRP A 56 12.27 -15.53 6.25
C TRP A 56 10.91 -16.21 6.08
N LEU A 57 10.37 -16.82 7.15
CA LEU A 57 9.04 -17.42 7.14
C LEU A 57 7.95 -16.38 6.92
N VAL A 58 8.06 -15.22 7.58
CA VAL A 58 7.10 -14.09 7.38
C VAL A 58 7.19 -13.58 5.95
N ALA A 59 8.39 -13.37 5.41
CA ALA A 59 8.59 -12.96 4.02
C ALA A 59 8.00 -13.99 3.04
N MET A 60 8.22 -15.29 3.28
CA MET A 60 7.66 -16.36 2.46
C MET A 60 6.12 -16.42 2.56
N PHE A 61 5.55 -16.16 3.73
CA PHE A 61 4.10 -16.11 3.92
C PHE A 61 3.48 -14.93 3.17
N ILE A 62 4.10 -13.74 3.27
CA ILE A 62 3.65 -12.54 2.54
C ILE A 62 3.81 -12.75 1.02
N SER A 63 4.92 -13.34 0.57
CA SER A 63 5.15 -13.61 -0.85
C SER A 63 4.18 -14.65 -1.43
N ARG A 64 3.74 -15.61 -0.62
CA ARG A 64 2.72 -16.59 -1.05
C ARG A 64 1.31 -15.99 -1.08
N GLY A 65 1.01 -15.09 -0.15
CA GLY A 65 -0.26 -14.34 -0.17
C GLY A 65 -0.36 -13.31 -1.30
N GLY A 66 0.79 -12.82 -1.80
CA GLY A 66 0.84 -11.89 -2.92
C GLY A 66 0.73 -12.54 -4.31
N ALA A 67 1.09 -13.82 -4.44
CA ALA A 67 1.01 -14.53 -5.73
C ALA A 67 -0.43 -14.76 -6.18
N ASP A 68 -1.35 -14.99 -5.26
CA ASP A 68 -2.79 -15.10 -5.57
C ASP A 68 -3.44 -13.75 -5.91
N SER A 69 -2.76 -12.62 -5.60
CA SER A 69 -3.26 -11.28 -5.91
C SER A 69 -2.85 -10.79 -7.30
N THR A 70 -1.76 -11.33 -7.86
CA THR A 70 -1.31 -10.98 -9.22
C THR A 70 -1.95 -11.84 -10.30
N GLU A 71 -2.47 -13.01 -9.95
CA GLU A 71 -3.23 -13.86 -10.87
C GLU A 71 -4.74 -13.62 -10.80
N ARG A 72 -5.22 -12.85 -9.82
CA ARG A 72 -6.49 -12.14 -9.97
C ARG A 72 -6.22 -11.00 -10.93
N LEU A 73 -6.34 -11.34 -12.24
CA LEU A 73 -6.78 -10.48 -13.32
C LEU A 73 -7.09 -9.07 -12.79
N ALA A 74 -6.44 -8.05 -13.32
CA ALA A 74 -6.88 -6.68 -13.13
C ALA A 74 -8.40 -6.71 -13.08
N PRO A 75 -9.04 -6.19 -12.03
CA PRO A 75 -10.48 -6.37 -11.88
C PRO A 75 -11.12 -5.95 -13.19
N ALA A 76 -11.88 -6.86 -13.80
CA ALA A 76 -12.54 -6.60 -15.09
C ALA A 76 -13.48 -5.39 -14.99
N THR A 77 -13.80 -4.99 -13.76
CA THR A 77 -14.63 -3.84 -13.41
C THR A 77 -13.86 -2.93 -12.45
N PHE A 78 -13.86 -1.65 -12.74
CA PHE A 78 -13.23 -0.61 -11.94
C PHE A 78 -14.32 0.34 -11.40
N SER A 79 -14.37 0.56 -10.09
CA SER A 79 -15.28 1.52 -9.49
C SER A 79 -14.65 2.91 -9.45
N ALA A 80 -15.26 3.86 -10.15
CA ALA A 80 -14.85 5.26 -10.14
C ALA A 80 -15.41 6.06 -8.94
N GLY A 81 -16.31 5.46 -8.16
CA GLY A 81 -16.93 6.07 -6.98
C GLY A 81 -18.31 6.67 -7.22
N SER A 82 -18.79 7.53 -6.29
CA SER A 82 -20.12 8.15 -6.38
C SER A 82 -20.27 9.02 -7.62
N ALA A 83 -21.38 8.84 -8.35
CA ALA A 83 -21.70 9.61 -9.55
C ALA A 83 -21.84 11.12 -9.24
N GLU A 84 -22.53 11.47 -8.15
CA GLU A 84 -22.73 12.85 -7.74
C GLU A 84 -21.40 13.56 -7.45
N ALA A 85 -20.53 12.96 -6.62
CA ALA A 85 -19.24 13.54 -6.27
C ALA A 85 -18.31 13.66 -7.49
N ARG A 86 -18.39 12.72 -8.45
CA ARG A 86 -17.59 12.78 -9.69
C ARG A 86 -18.12 13.83 -10.66
N ALA A 87 -19.43 13.98 -10.80
CA ALA A 87 -20.03 15.04 -11.61
C ALA A 87 -19.63 16.42 -11.11
N GLU A 88 -19.70 16.65 -9.79
CA GLU A 88 -19.26 17.89 -9.15
C GLU A 88 -17.77 18.17 -9.41
N SER A 89 -16.91 17.17 -9.19
CA SER A 89 -15.48 17.30 -9.44
C SER A 89 -15.16 17.62 -10.90
N ILE A 90 -15.87 16.99 -11.85
CA ILE A 90 -15.68 17.27 -13.28
C ILE A 90 -16.17 18.66 -13.66
N ALA A 91 -17.22 19.13 -13.02
CA ALA A 91 -17.74 20.49 -13.26
C ALA A 91 -16.75 21.58 -12.78
N GLU A 92 -15.98 21.33 -11.71
CA GLU A 92 -14.99 22.26 -11.17
C GLU A 92 -13.62 22.13 -11.84
N ASP A 93 -13.10 20.89 -11.94
CA ASP A 93 -11.71 20.62 -12.31
C ASP A 93 -11.55 20.07 -13.74
N GLY A 94 -12.66 19.77 -14.42
CA GLY A 94 -12.66 19.11 -15.73
C GLY A 94 -12.57 17.59 -15.64
N PRO A 95 -12.42 16.89 -16.79
CA PRO A 95 -12.44 15.42 -16.88
C PRO A 95 -11.42 14.75 -15.98
N ILE A 96 -11.78 13.59 -15.42
CA ILE A 96 -10.92 12.84 -14.49
C ILE A 96 -10.09 11.82 -15.26
N LEU A 97 -8.76 11.81 -15.02
CA LEU A 97 -7.85 10.84 -15.60
C LEU A 97 -7.60 9.68 -14.63
N PHE A 98 -7.71 8.44 -15.13
CA PHE A 98 -7.38 7.21 -14.42
C PHE A 98 -6.17 6.54 -15.10
N PRO A 99 -4.94 6.78 -14.60
CA PRO A 99 -3.73 6.20 -15.17
C PRO A 99 -3.56 4.73 -14.76
N GLY A 100 -2.73 4.01 -15.50
CA GLY A 100 -2.26 2.70 -15.08
C GLY A 100 -3.22 1.55 -15.29
N LEU A 101 -4.17 1.66 -16.24
CA LEU A 101 -5.06 0.56 -16.59
C LEU A 101 -4.34 -0.44 -17.50
N GLU A 102 -4.18 -1.66 -17.04
CA GLU A 102 -3.63 -2.76 -17.82
C GLU A 102 -4.62 -3.21 -18.90
N THR A 103 -4.19 -3.17 -20.15
CA THR A 103 -4.94 -3.67 -21.31
C THR A 103 -4.10 -4.64 -22.11
N THR A 104 -4.70 -5.39 -23.04
CA THR A 104 -3.96 -6.29 -23.96
C THR A 104 -2.96 -5.57 -24.85
N SER A 105 -3.12 -4.26 -25.03
CA SER A 105 -2.22 -3.39 -25.82
C SER A 105 -1.28 -2.55 -24.94
N GLY A 106 -1.12 -2.91 -23.67
CA GLY A 106 -0.27 -2.23 -22.69
C GLY A 106 -1.03 -1.33 -21.73
N GLU A 107 -0.29 -0.64 -20.87
CA GLU A 107 -0.84 0.31 -19.93
C GLU A 107 -1.50 1.50 -20.61
N ARG A 108 -2.69 1.86 -20.18
CA ARG A 108 -3.49 2.95 -20.74
C ARG A 108 -4.01 3.86 -19.64
N THR A 109 -4.21 5.12 -20.00
CA THR A 109 -4.91 6.10 -19.15
C THR A 109 -6.31 6.29 -19.73
N LEU A 110 -7.31 6.20 -18.85
CA LEU A 110 -8.71 6.44 -19.17
C LEU A 110 -9.09 7.85 -18.74
N VAL A 111 -9.93 8.52 -19.53
CA VAL A 111 -10.51 9.83 -19.23
C VAL A 111 -12.01 9.65 -19.04
N LEU A 112 -12.51 10.04 -17.89
CA LEU A 112 -13.94 10.07 -17.59
C LEU A 112 -14.43 11.52 -17.66
N ASP A 113 -15.43 11.77 -18.49
CA ASP A 113 -16.10 13.05 -18.62
C ASP A 113 -17.58 12.93 -18.33
N HIS A 114 -18.18 14.04 -17.93
CA HIS A 114 -19.60 14.14 -17.67
C HIS A 114 -20.21 15.36 -18.38
N GLU A 115 -21.37 15.17 -18.98
CA GLU A 115 -22.15 16.24 -19.63
C GLU A 115 -23.57 16.28 -19.07
N GLY A 116 -24.04 17.48 -18.77
CA GLY A 116 -25.38 17.73 -18.23
C GLY A 116 -25.41 17.94 -16.73
N ASP A 117 -26.63 18.14 -16.19
CA ASP A 117 -26.87 18.43 -14.77
C ASP A 117 -27.31 17.18 -13.98
N ASP A 118 -27.59 16.06 -14.66
CA ASP A 118 -28.05 14.82 -14.03
C ASP A 118 -26.84 13.89 -13.76
N PRO A 119 -26.43 13.69 -12.51
CA PRO A 119 -25.28 12.86 -12.18
C PRO A 119 -25.45 11.38 -12.53
N LEU A 120 -26.66 10.94 -12.86
CA LEU A 120 -26.94 9.55 -13.27
C LEU A 120 -26.86 9.33 -14.79
N GLN A 121 -26.63 10.40 -15.58
CA GLN A 121 -26.60 10.34 -17.04
C GLN A 121 -25.47 11.18 -17.60
N GLY A 122 -25.21 11.08 -18.91
CA GLY A 122 -24.22 11.93 -19.58
C GLY A 122 -22.75 11.58 -19.31
N TRP A 123 -22.46 10.35 -18.91
CA TRP A 123 -21.11 9.87 -18.69
C TRP A 123 -20.46 9.39 -19.97
N HIS A 124 -19.22 9.85 -20.23
CA HIS A 124 -18.44 9.52 -21.39
C HIS A 124 -17.05 9.05 -21.00
N LEU A 125 -16.54 8.05 -21.74
CA LEU A 125 -15.21 7.51 -21.56
C LEU A 125 -14.37 7.71 -22.82
N TYR A 126 -13.12 8.09 -22.61
CA TYR A 126 -12.12 8.27 -23.66
C TYR A 126 -10.78 7.68 -23.25
N TRP A 127 -9.93 7.35 -24.20
CA TRP A 127 -8.52 7.12 -23.96
C TRP A 127 -7.77 8.45 -23.94
N ALA A 128 -6.72 8.54 -23.11
CA ALA A 128 -5.92 9.74 -22.95
C ALA A 128 -4.93 9.95 -24.12
N TYR A 129 -5.41 9.85 -25.34
CA TYR A 129 -4.70 10.20 -26.57
C TYR A 129 -5.69 10.65 -27.65
N PRO A 130 -5.28 11.52 -28.60
CA PRO A 130 -6.16 11.98 -29.66
C PRO A 130 -6.56 10.85 -30.63
N LYS A 131 -7.78 10.86 -31.14
CA LYS A 131 -8.29 9.84 -32.08
C LYS A 131 -7.53 9.77 -33.39
N ASP A 132 -6.80 10.82 -33.76
CA ASP A 132 -6.01 10.95 -34.97
C ASP A 132 -4.53 10.64 -34.76
N ARG A 133 -4.15 10.17 -33.54
CA ARG A 133 -2.77 9.88 -33.14
C ARG A 133 -2.60 8.46 -32.64
N ASP A 134 -1.34 8.05 -32.56
CA ASP A 134 -0.94 6.78 -31.96
C ASP A 134 -1.17 6.81 -30.44
N PRO A 135 -1.50 5.68 -29.82
CA PRO A 135 -1.67 5.57 -28.39
C PRO A 135 -0.49 6.00 -27.51
N SER A 136 0.71 6.12 -28.08
CA SER A 136 1.89 6.65 -27.38
C SER A 136 1.86 8.18 -27.22
N CYS A 137 0.98 8.88 -27.95
CA CYS A 137 0.79 10.32 -27.86
C CYS A 137 -0.13 10.67 -26.67
N HIS A 138 0.40 10.59 -25.47
CA HIS A 138 -0.36 10.89 -24.24
C HIS A 138 -0.73 12.37 -24.17
N VAL A 139 -1.94 12.64 -23.69
CA VAL A 139 -2.41 14.01 -23.45
C VAL A 139 -2.21 14.41 -22.00
N ARG A 140 -2.09 15.70 -21.77
CA ARG A 140 -2.04 16.36 -20.46
C ARG A 140 -3.20 17.34 -20.37
N GLN A 141 -3.98 17.25 -19.31
CA GLN A 141 -5.13 18.12 -19.07
C GLN A 141 -4.68 19.56 -18.76
N ILE A 142 -5.42 20.53 -19.26
CA ILE A 142 -5.38 21.92 -18.78
C ILE A 142 -6.40 22.01 -17.64
N GLU A 143 -5.90 22.20 -16.40
CA GLU A 143 -6.73 22.21 -15.18
C GLU A 143 -7.94 23.13 -15.30
N GLY A 144 -9.07 22.68 -14.79
CA GLY A 144 -10.35 23.44 -14.82
C GLY A 144 -10.98 23.55 -16.20
N THR A 145 -10.53 22.77 -17.19
CA THR A 145 -11.06 22.79 -18.55
C THR A 145 -11.31 21.41 -19.11
N LYS A 146 -12.10 21.31 -20.18
CA LYS A 146 -12.26 20.10 -21.00
C LYS A 146 -11.26 20.03 -22.16
N THR A 147 -10.14 20.74 -22.06
CA THR A 147 -9.09 20.83 -23.08
C THR A 147 -7.81 20.13 -22.59
N PHE A 148 -7.13 19.50 -23.50
CA PHE A 148 -5.89 18.78 -23.27
C PHE A 148 -4.80 19.29 -24.20
N ILE A 149 -3.55 19.10 -23.83
CA ILE A 149 -2.37 19.31 -24.66
C ILE A 149 -1.84 17.95 -25.08
N ASP A 150 -1.68 17.71 -26.38
CA ASP A 150 -1.14 16.47 -26.91
C ASP A 150 0.41 16.44 -26.92
N CYS A 151 0.99 15.37 -27.44
CA CYS A 151 2.44 15.16 -27.50
C CYS A 151 3.17 16.13 -28.45
N GLU A 152 2.46 16.91 -29.27
CA GLU A 152 2.99 17.92 -30.18
C GLU A 152 2.62 19.36 -29.75
N ASP A 153 2.23 19.53 -28.47
CA ASP A 153 1.77 20.81 -27.89
C ASP A 153 0.52 21.40 -28.55
N ARG A 154 -0.31 20.56 -29.19
CA ARG A 154 -1.59 20.96 -29.79
C ARG A 154 -2.69 20.85 -28.76
N GLU A 155 -3.56 21.87 -28.71
CA GLU A 155 -4.79 21.82 -27.91
C GLU A 155 -5.83 20.91 -28.56
N VAL A 156 -6.40 19.99 -27.75
CA VAL A 156 -7.39 18.97 -28.17
C VAL A 156 -8.54 18.99 -27.18
N LEU A 157 -9.76 18.99 -27.66
CA LEU A 157 -10.94 18.87 -26.80
C LEU A 157 -11.13 17.42 -26.34
N VAL A 158 -11.81 17.20 -25.20
CA VAL A 158 -12.15 15.87 -24.70
C VAL A 158 -12.85 15.00 -25.74
N THR A 159 -13.73 15.58 -26.57
CA THR A 159 -14.47 14.91 -27.64
C THR A 159 -13.60 14.49 -28.84
N GLU A 160 -12.38 14.98 -28.93
CA GLU A 160 -11.41 14.62 -29.96
C GLU A 160 -10.47 13.49 -29.50
N LEU A 161 -10.58 13.08 -28.26
CA LEU A 161 -9.87 11.91 -27.74
C LEU A 161 -10.40 10.61 -28.35
N ALA A 162 -9.56 9.58 -28.32
CA ALA A 162 -9.92 8.27 -28.85
C ALA A 162 -10.97 7.58 -27.98
N LEU A 163 -11.95 6.95 -28.61
CA LEU A 163 -12.95 6.17 -27.88
C LEU A 163 -12.38 4.80 -27.47
N PRO A 164 -12.78 4.27 -26.30
CA PRO A 164 -12.43 2.92 -25.93
C PRO A 164 -13.13 1.90 -26.85
N PRO A 165 -12.66 0.63 -26.87
CA PRO A 165 -13.30 -0.43 -27.62
C PRO A 165 -14.74 -0.65 -27.21
N ARG A 166 -15.53 -1.27 -28.08
CA ARG A 166 -16.91 -1.66 -27.75
C ARG A 166 -16.93 -2.58 -26.54
N GLY A 167 -17.80 -2.28 -25.58
CA GLY A 167 -17.93 -3.03 -24.32
C GLY A 167 -17.15 -2.42 -23.17
N VAL A 168 -16.49 -1.28 -23.38
CA VAL A 168 -15.94 -0.44 -22.29
C VAL A 168 -16.82 0.80 -22.18
N PHE A 169 -17.61 0.87 -21.15
CA PHE A 169 -18.54 1.98 -20.92
C PHE A 169 -18.78 2.14 -19.41
N PRO A 170 -19.17 3.33 -18.94
CA PRO A 170 -19.56 3.54 -17.55
C PRO A 170 -20.96 3.00 -17.32
N GLU A 171 -21.12 2.18 -16.30
CA GLU A 171 -22.40 1.74 -15.76
C GLU A 171 -22.64 2.42 -14.42
N ILE A 172 -23.89 2.81 -14.17
CA ILE A 172 -24.28 3.39 -12.89
C ILE A 172 -25.10 2.37 -12.14
N GLU A 173 -24.56 1.88 -11.03
CA GLU A 173 -25.21 0.98 -10.12
C GLU A 173 -25.24 1.60 -8.72
N ASP A 174 -26.39 1.68 -8.09
CA ASP A 174 -26.55 2.24 -6.74
C ASP A 174 -25.85 3.61 -6.56
N GLU A 175 -26.01 4.54 -7.52
CA GLU A 175 -25.37 5.87 -7.52
C GLU A 175 -23.84 5.84 -7.62
N SER A 176 -23.25 4.71 -7.92
CA SER A 176 -21.81 4.52 -8.11
C SER A 176 -21.49 4.23 -9.57
N ILE A 177 -20.40 4.85 -10.05
CA ILE A 177 -19.91 4.62 -11.42
C ILE A 177 -19.01 3.41 -11.41
N THR A 178 -19.36 2.41 -12.20
CA THR A 178 -18.55 1.22 -12.44
C THR A 178 -18.17 1.17 -13.92
N ILE A 179 -16.92 0.90 -14.22
CA ILE A 179 -16.41 0.80 -15.58
C ILE A 179 -16.02 -0.65 -15.85
N ASP A 180 -16.66 -1.27 -16.82
CA ASP A 180 -16.32 -2.62 -17.28
C ASP A 180 -15.18 -2.55 -18.31
N LEU A 181 -14.03 -3.11 -17.95
CA LEU A 181 -12.82 -3.12 -18.77
C LEU A 181 -12.67 -4.40 -19.61
N ARG A 182 -13.62 -5.36 -19.56
CA ARG A 182 -13.52 -6.62 -20.31
C ARG A 182 -13.39 -6.42 -21.80
N GLY A 183 -14.02 -5.38 -22.34
CA GLY A 183 -13.88 -5.02 -23.74
C GLY A 183 -12.47 -4.58 -24.13
N ALA A 184 -11.71 -3.97 -23.21
CA ALA A 184 -10.33 -3.55 -23.43
C ALA A 184 -9.32 -4.71 -23.32
N MET A 185 -9.72 -5.83 -22.71
CA MET A 185 -8.90 -7.02 -22.52
C MET A 185 -9.05 -8.04 -23.66
N GLN A 186 -9.95 -7.81 -24.61
CA GLN A 186 -10.11 -8.68 -25.77
C GLN A 186 -9.19 -8.26 -26.93
N PRO A 187 -8.43 -9.17 -27.52
CA PRO A 187 -7.64 -8.84 -28.70
C PRO A 187 -8.61 -8.45 -29.83
N SER A 188 -8.33 -7.34 -30.50
CA SER A 188 -9.05 -6.92 -31.70
C SER A 188 -8.90 -7.99 -32.76
N SER A 189 -9.99 -8.63 -33.16
CA SER A 189 -10.07 -9.63 -34.23
C SER A 189 -9.86 -9.00 -35.59
#